data_3693b548f7989beb7b2a60262f2244b9
#
_entry.id   3693b548f7989beb7b2a60262f2244b9
#
_cell.length_a   1.000
_cell.length_b   1.000
_cell.length_c   1.000
_cell.angle_alpha   90.00
_cell.angle_beta   90.00
_cell.angle_gamma   90.00
#
_symmetry.space_group_name_H-M   'P 1'
#
loop_
_entity.id
_entity.type
_entity.pdbx_description
1 polymer ?
#
loop_
_entity_poly.entity_id
_entity_poly.type
_entity_poly.pdbx_seq_one_letter_code
_entity_poly.pdbx_strand_id
1 'polypeptide(L)'
;MVAVLDALGASSFREDEIRRFIDSQQIILQSLNEKADAIWGEELREEMVSTFTFNDTIVIALTLERLPDIRDVARFFILLRKFFTVSIIHGILFRGAVSIGKFHSDINKNLVMGEAVTDAAAWYERANWIGIHATPRASMLIDRLIEEEENHEEQSELASVLVDYEVPMKDKSHPRVKASNWPKAYFVQSLSPCTPGQSRRGRLLELLGKHAVPFGTEDKYFHTMAFYDFVVNLQNLTQTFGTRHP
;
A
#
# COMPACT_ATOMS: atom_id res chain seq x y z
N MET A 1 2.71 -5.06 13.24
CA MET A 1 1.90 -4.32 12.24
C MET A 1 1.31 -5.30 11.26
N VAL A 2 0.10 -5.07 10.80
CA VAL A 2 -0.58 -5.96 9.84
C VAL A 2 -1.20 -5.13 8.73
N ALA A 3 -0.96 -5.52 7.48
CA ALA A 3 -1.68 -5.04 6.30
C ALA A 3 -2.63 -6.13 5.80
N VAL A 4 -3.89 -5.81 5.60
CA VAL A 4 -4.88 -6.67 4.93
C VAL A 4 -5.19 -6.05 3.59
N LEU A 5 -4.98 -6.82 2.52
CA LEU A 5 -5.00 -6.38 1.13
C LEU A 5 -5.96 -7.27 0.34
N ASP A 6 -6.93 -6.69 -0.33
CA ASP A 6 -8.01 -7.38 -1.04
C ASP A 6 -7.94 -7.05 -2.54
N ALA A 7 -7.85 -8.07 -3.38
CA ALA A 7 -7.77 -7.88 -4.83
C ALA A 7 -9.16 -7.60 -5.41
N LEU A 8 -9.25 -6.53 -6.19
CA LEU A 8 -10.52 -6.11 -6.78
C LEU A 8 -10.91 -6.99 -7.95
N GLY A 9 -12.19 -7.42 -7.96
CA GLY A 9 -12.79 -8.13 -9.09
C GLY A 9 -12.50 -9.62 -9.15
N ALA A 10 -11.71 -10.18 -8.22
CA ALA A 10 -11.30 -11.59 -8.26
C ALA A 10 -12.50 -12.58 -8.24
N SER A 11 -13.59 -12.21 -7.56
CA SER A 11 -14.82 -13.03 -7.52
C SER A 11 -15.53 -13.19 -8.87
N SER A 12 -15.19 -12.35 -9.86
CA SER A 12 -15.75 -12.39 -11.22
C SER A 12 -14.79 -12.97 -12.27
N PHE A 13 -13.62 -13.44 -11.86
CA PHE A 13 -12.61 -13.96 -12.79
C PHE A 13 -13.07 -15.28 -13.44
N ARG A 14 -12.85 -15.37 -14.76
CA ARG A 14 -12.97 -16.60 -15.51
C ARG A 14 -11.72 -17.45 -15.31
N GLU A 15 -11.77 -18.72 -15.73
CA GLU A 15 -10.67 -19.66 -15.51
C GLU A 15 -9.30 -19.16 -16.03
N ASP A 16 -9.27 -18.56 -17.21
CA ASP A 16 -8.06 -17.99 -17.78
C ASP A 16 -7.54 -16.75 -17.03
N GLU A 17 -8.43 -16.00 -16.40
CA GLU A 17 -8.10 -14.87 -15.54
C GLU A 17 -7.59 -15.32 -14.18
N ILE A 18 -8.17 -16.39 -13.63
CA ILE A 18 -7.69 -17.01 -12.38
C ILE A 18 -6.23 -17.49 -12.53
N ARG A 19 -5.90 -18.18 -13.63
CA ARG A 19 -4.52 -18.63 -13.90
C ARG A 19 -3.56 -17.44 -13.97
N ARG A 20 -3.89 -16.42 -14.73
CA ARG A 20 -3.08 -15.18 -14.80
C ARG A 20 -2.95 -14.47 -13.47
N PHE A 21 -4.00 -14.47 -12.66
CA PHE A 21 -3.97 -13.91 -11.31
C PHE A 21 -2.98 -14.66 -10.43
N ILE A 22 -3.01 -16.01 -10.43
CA ILE A 22 -2.10 -16.85 -9.65
C ILE A 22 -0.64 -16.60 -10.08
N ASP A 23 -0.35 -16.60 -11.39
CA ASP A 23 1.01 -16.35 -11.91
C ASP A 23 1.50 -14.95 -11.51
N SER A 24 0.66 -13.94 -11.67
CA SER A 24 0.99 -12.57 -11.28
C SER A 24 1.19 -12.43 -9.76
N GLN A 25 0.36 -13.11 -8.95
CA GLN A 25 0.49 -13.11 -7.50
C GLN A 25 1.84 -13.69 -7.05
N GLN A 26 2.32 -14.76 -7.68
CA GLN A 26 3.64 -15.32 -7.37
C GLN A 26 4.75 -14.32 -7.64
N ILE A 27 4.72 -13.62 -8.79
CA ILE A 27 5.72 -12.59 -9.11
C ILE A 27 5.68 -11.42 -8.11
N ILE A 28 4.48 -11.00 -7.71
CA ILE A 28 4.29 -9.94 -6.73
C ILE A 28 4.86 -10.34 -5.37
N LEU A 29 4.57 -11.56 -4.91
CA LEU A 29 5.07 -12.07 -3.63
C LEU A 29 6.58 -12.30 -3.64
N GLN A 30 7.14 -12.79 -4.74
CA GLN A 30 8.60 -12.87 -4.90
C GLN A 30 9.23 -11.48 -4.80
N SER A 31 8.72 -10.49 -5.52
CA SER A 31 9.22 -9.11 -5.45
C SER A 31 9.06 -8.46 -4.07
N LEU A 32 8.03 -8.87 -3.31
CA LEU A 32 7.84 -8.47 -1.91
C LEU A 32 8.97 -9.04 -1.04
N ASN A 33 9.25 -10.35 -1.15
CA ASN A 33 10.30 -11.03 -0.39
C ASN A 33 11.68 -10.44 -0.69
N GLU A 34 12.04 -10.26 -1.98
CA GLU A 34 13.30 -9.61 -2.38
C GLU A 34 13.45 -8.21 -1.79
N LYS A 35 12.34 -7.45 -1.70
CA LYS A 35 12.35 -6.12 -1.07
C LYS A 35 12.48 -6.22 0.45
N ALA A 36 11.83 -7.18 1.07
CA ALA A 36 11.94 -7.42 2.51
C ALA A 36 13.37 -7.86 2.89
N ASP A 37 14.00 -8.76 2.11
CA ASP A 37 15.39 -9.16 2.28
C ASP A 37 16.35 -7.95 2.18
N ALA A 38 16.10 -7.04 1.23
CA ALA A 38 16.88 -5.83 1.09
C ALA A 38 16.71 -4.82 2.25
N ILE A 39 15.60 -4.89 3.00
CA ILE A 39 15.32 -4.00 4.14
C ILE A 39 15.86 -4.57 5.45
N TRP A 40 15.66 -5.86 5.71
CA TRP A 40 15.97 -6.51 7.00
C TRP A 40 17.11 -7.51 6.93
N GLY A 41 17.51 -7.98 5.76
CA GLY A 41 18.32 -9.19 5.58
C GLY A 41 17.46 -10.45 5.63
N GLU A 42 17.92 -11.51 4.98
CA GLU A 42 17.15 -12.75 4.79
C GLU A 42 16.74 -13.41 6.13
N GLU A 43 17.68 -13.55 7.08
CA GLU A 43 17.42 -14.18 8.38
C GLU A 43 16.35 -13.42 9.18
N LEU A 44 16.52 -12.09 9.36
CA LEU A 44 15.56 -11.27 10.10
C LEU A 44 14.22 -11.18 9.39
N ARG A 45 14.21 -11.16 8.05
CA ARG A 45 12.97 -11.17 7.28
C ARG A 45 12.14 -12.42 7.56
N GLU A 46 12.76 -13.61 7.62
CA GLU A 46 12.05 -14.87 7.91
C GLU A 46 11.41 -14.88 9.29
N GLU A 47 12.03 -14.24 10.26
CA GLU A 47 11.52 -14.12 11.63
C GLU A 47 10.42 -13.06 11.75
N MET A 48 10.56 -11.94 11.06
CA MET A 48 9.74 -10.75 11.26
C MET A 48 8.59 -10.63 10.27
N VAL A 49 8.79 -10.99 9.00
CA VAL A 49 7.81 -10.75 7.94
C VAL A 49 7.12 -12.04 7.54
N SER A 50 5.81 -12.10 7.73
CA SER A 50 4.99 -13.23 7.31
C SER A 50 3.94 -12.79 6.30
N THR A 51 3.67 -13.63 5.31
CA THR A 51 2.65 -13.39 4.29
C THR A 51 1.66 -14.55 4.28
N PHE A 52 0.37 -14.24 4.34
CA PHE A 52 -0.73 -15.20 4.31
C PHE A 52 -1.61 -14.89 3.12
N THR A 53 -2.08 -15.93 2.44
CA THR A 53 -2.95 -15.79 1.28
C THR A 53 -4.26 -16.54 1.51
N PHE A 54 -5.38 -15.84 1.35
CA PHE A 54 -6.73 -16.39 1.51
C PHE A 54 -7.55 -15.97 0.28
N ASN A 55 -7.65 -16.85 -0.71
CA ASN A 55 -8.30 -16.53 -1.99
C ASN A 55 -7.66 -15.28 -2.66
N ASP A 56 -8.41 -14.19 -2.68
CA ASP A 56 -8.02 -12.88 -3.23
C ASP A 56 -7.48 -11.91 -2.17
N THR A 57 -7.45 -12.32 -0.92
CA THR A 57 -6.92 -11.52 0.19
C THR A 57 -5.49 -11.94 0.54
N ILE A 58 -4.62 -10.96 0.67
CA ILE A 58 -3.24 -11.13 1.14
C ILE A 58 -3.10 -10.39 2.47
N VAL A 59 -2.55 -11.07 3.47
CA VAL A 59 -2.17 -10.45 4.74
C VAL A 59 -0.66 -10.43 4.84
N ILE A 60 -0.09 -9.24 5.04
CA ILE A 60 1.35 -9.05 5.29
C ILE A 60 1.49 -8.60 6.73
N ALA A 61 2.21 -9.38 7.52
CA ALA A 61 2.43 -9.11 8.93
C ALA A 61 3.91 -8.83 9.20
N LEU A 62 4.18 -7.79 9.99
CA LEU A 62 5.50 -7.51 10.56
C LEU A 62 5.41 -7.70 12.07
N THR A 63 6.04 -8.77 12.56
CA THR A 63 6.11 -9.12 13.97
C THR A 63 7.27 -8.40 14.64
N LEU A 64 7.00 -7.72 15.75
CA LEU A 64 7.99 -7.02 16.56
C LEU A 64 7.78 -7.41 18.02
N GLU A 65 8.85 -7.61 18.79
CA GLU A 65 8.78 -7.88 20.23
C GLU A 65 8.47 -6.62 21.06
N ARG A 66 8.55 -5.45 20.42
CA ARG A 66 8.31 -4.12 20.99
C ARG A 66 7.25 -3.34 20.21
N LEU A 67 6.82 -2.22 20.73
CA LEU A 67 6.05 -1.26 19.93
C LEU A 67 6.91 -0.77 18.75
N PRO A 68 6.30 -0.60 17.55
CA PRO A 68 7.02 -0.08 16.39
C PRO A 68 7.51 1.34 16.66
N ASP A 69 8.68 1.65 16.17
CA ASP A 69 9.20 3.01 16.04
C ASP A 69 8.94 3.57 14.64
N ILE A 70 9.38 4.80 14.40
CA ILE A 70 9.18 5.50 13.12
C ILE A 70 9.86 4.77 11.94
N ARG A 71 11.01 4.13 12.18
CA ARG A 71 11.75 3.36 11.16
C ARG A 71 11.01 2.09 10.78
N ASP A 72 10.44 1.39 11.75
CA ASP A 72 9.65 0.18 11.49
C ASP A 72 8.44 0.52 10.62
N VAL A 73 7.76 1.62 10.94
CA VAL A 73 6.62 2.12 10.15
C VAL A 73 7.07 2.49 8.73
N ALA A 74 8.15 3.25 8.60
CA ALA A 74 8.68 3.64 7.29
C ALA A 74 9.05 2.41 6.44
N ARG A 75 9.80 1.46 6.99
CA ARG A 75 10.21 0.22 6.32
C ARG A 75 9.01 -0.63 5.88
N PHE A 76 8.02 -0.77 6.76
CA PHE A 76 6.81 -1.52 6.43
C PHE A 76 6.03 -0.86 5.28
N PHE A 77 5.88 0.46 5.28
CA PHE A 77 5.23 1.17 4.17
C PHE A 77 6.08 1.21 2.90
N ILE A 78 7.42 1.18 2.98
CA ILE A 78 8.30 0.97 1.82
C ILE A 78 8.01 -0.39 1.17
N LEU A 79 7.87 -1.44 1.99
CA LEU A 79 7.53 -2.78 1.53
C LEU A 79 6.16 -2.82 0.85
N LEU A 80 5.13 -2.28 1.50
CA LEU A 80 3.77 -2.21 0.98
C LEU A 80 3.68 -1.37 -0.32
N ARG A 81 4.43 -0.28 -0.40
CA ARG A 81 4.51 0.55 -1.60
C ARG A 81 5.12 -0.21 -2.78
N LYS A 82 6.16 -1.02 -2.53
CA LYS A 82 6.75 -1.91 -3.55
C LYS A 82 5.74 -2.95 -4.01
N PHE A 83 5.11 -3.66 -3.08
CA PHE A 83 4.03 -4.62 -3.37
C PHE A 83 2.96 -3.99 -4.26
N PHE A 84 2.40 -2.86 -3.84
CA PHE A 84 1.30 -2.19 -4.54
C PHE A 84 1.69 -1.74 -5.95
N THR A 85 2.89 -1.18 -6.11
CA THR A 85 3.36 -0.71 -7.42
C THR A 85 3.56 -1.88 -8.39
N VAL A 86 4.15 -2.99 -7.93
CA VAL A 86 4.31 -4.20 -8.75
C VAL A 86 2.95 -4.78 -9.10
N SER A 87 2.00 -4.80 -8.16
CA SER A 87 0.64 -5.28 -8.40
C SER A 87 -0.06 -4.52 -9.53
N ILE A 88 -0.01 -3.19 -9.52
CA ILE A 88 -0.57 -2.37 -10.61
C ILE A 88 0.04 -2.73 -11.96
N ILE A 89 1.37 -2.91 -12.03
CA ILE A 89 2.08 -3.25 -13.26
C ILE A 89 1.62 -4.60 -13.81
N HIS A 90 1.38 -5.57 -12.93
CA HIS A 90 0.87 -6.89 -13.28
C HIS A 90 -0.65 -6.94 -13.45
N GLY A 91 -1.33 -5.80 -13.30
CA GLY A 91 -2.77 -5.69 -13.52
C GLY A 91 -3.62 -6.23 -12.38
N ILE A 92 -3.05 -6.46 -11.19
CA ILE A 92 -3.82 -6.79 -10.00
C ILE A 92 -3.97 -5.51 -9.16
N LEU A 93 -5.21 -5.13 -8.93
CA LEU A 93 -5.53 -3.91 -8.20
C LEU A 93 -5.96 -4.27 -6.79
N PHE A 94 -5.25 -3.76 -5.79
CA PHE A 94 -5.56 -4.00 -4.39
C PHE A 94 -6.12 -2.75 -3.70
N ARG A 95 -7.03 -2.97 -2.78
CA ARG A 95 -7.34 -2.03 -1.71
C ARG A 95 -6.86 -2.64 -0.40
N GLY A 96 -6.41 -1.83 0.53
CA GLY A 96 -5.90 -2.37 1.77
C GLY A 96 -5.87 -1.37 2.91
N ALA A 97 -5.81 -1.90 4.13
CA ALA A 97 -5.58 -1.11 5.32
C ALA A 97 -4.48 -1.72 6.18
N VAL A 98 -3.77 -0.84 6.89
CA VAL A 98 -2.70 -1.19 7.84
C VAL A 98 -3.16 -0.88 9.24
N SER A 99 -3.04 -1.84 10.14
CA SER A 99 -3.25 -1.63 11.57
C SER A 99 -2.00 -1.95 12.38
N ILE A 100 -1.90 -1.30 13.54
CA ILE A 100 -0.83 -1.49 14.54
C ILE A 100 -1.49 -1.97 15.82
N GLY A 101 -1.13 -3.16 16.28
CA GLY A 101 -1.72 -3.77 17.47
C GLY A 101 -1.31 -5.22 17.63
N LYS A 102 -1.93 -5.90 18.60
CA LYS A 102 -1.64 -7.30 18.87
C LYS A 102 -2.23 -8.21 17.82
N PHE A 103 -1.46 -9.21 17.43
CA PHE A 103 -1.90 -10.32 16.59
C PHE A 103 -1.07 -11.57 16.89
N HIS A 104 -1.57 -12.71 16.45
CA HIS A 104 -0.88 -13.99 16.46
C HIS A 104 -0.80 -14.49 15.03
N SER A 105 0.35 -15.06 14.65
CA SER A 105 0.57 -15.65 13.33
C SER A 105 1.27 -16.99 13.44
N ASP A 106 0.85 -17.94 12.59
CA ASP A 106 1.48 -19.25 12.43
C ASP A 106 1.50 -19.57 10.93
N ILE A 107 2.67 -19.41 10.32
CA ILE A 107 2.82 -19.57 8.87
C ILE A 107 2.58 -21.03 8.43
N ASN A 108 2.94 -22.00 9.28
CA ASN A 108 2.77 -23.41 8.95
C ASN A 108 1.29 -23.83 8.91
N LYS A 109 0.44 -23.11 9.63
CA LYS A 109 -1.01 -23.32 9.63
C LYS A 109 -1.77 -22.35 8.73
N ASN A 110 -1.06 -21.46 8.02
CA ASN A 110 -1.66 -20.35 7.28
C ASN A 110 -2.67 -19.57 8.15
N LEU A 111 -2.29 -19.27 9.40
CA LEU A 111 -3.14 -18.66 10.40
C LEU A 111 -2.60 -17.29 10.80
N VAL A 112 -3.44 -16.28 10.71
CA VAL A 112 -3.20 -14.96 11.28
C VAL A 112 -4.50 -14.42 11.88
N MET A 113 -4.45 -13.96 13.12
CA MET A 113 -5.63 -13.48 13.85
C MET A 113 -5.25 -12.49 14.95
N GLY A 114 -6.21 -11.68 15.34
CA GLY A 114 -6.04 -10.74 16.45
C GLY A 114 -6.61 -9.36 16.14
N GLU A 115 -6.46 -8.47 17.12
CA GLU A 115 -7.02 -7.12 17.09
C GLU A 115 -6.57 -6.33 15.83
N ALA A 116 -5.27 -6.36 15.51
CA ALA A 116 -4.73 -5.65 14.36
C ALA A 116 -5.28 -6.18 13.02
N VAL A 117 -5.49 -7.51 12.91
CA VAL A 117 -6.07 -8.11 11.70
C VAL A 117 -7.53 -7.69 11.53
N THR A 118 -8.31 -7.76 12.62
CA THR A 118 -9.73 -7.39 12.62
C THR A 118 -9.91 -5.89 12.29
N ASP A 119 -9.08 -5.02 12.88
CA ASP A 119 -9.13 -3.59 12.62
C ASP A 119 -8.79 -3.29 11.14
N ALA A 120 -7.69 -3.84 10.62
CA ALA A 120 -7.31 -3.65 9.23
C ALA A 120 -8.40 -4.16 8.26
N ALA A 121 -8.98 -5.35 8.55
CA ALA A 121 -10.05 -5.92 7.74
C ALA A 121 -11.30 -5.02 7.71
N ALA A 122 -11.74 -4.52 8.85
CA ALA A 122 -12.90 -3.62 8.94
C ALA A 122 -12.71 -2.31 8.15
N TRP A 123 -11.47 -1.82 8.06
CA TRP A 123 -11.20 -0.55 7.37
C TRP A 123 -10.99 -0.71 5.86
N TYR A 124 -10.31 -1.77 5.37
CA TYR A 124 -10.17 -1.94 3.92
C TYR A 124 -11.53 -2.21 3.25
N GLU A 125 -12.43 -2.94 3.91
CA GLU A 125 -13.76 -3.22 3.37
C GLU A 125 -14.58 -1.94 3.13
N ARG A 126 -14.42 -0.94 3.99
CA ARG A 126 -15.13 0.35 3.89
C ARG A 126 -14.54 1.28 2.84
N ALA A 127 -13.26 1.11 2.50
CA ALA A 127 -12.58 1.98 1.55
C ALA A 127 -13.17 1.87 0.13
N ASN A 128 -13.35 3.02 -0.51
CA ASN A 128 -13.89 3.15 -1.87
C ASN A 128 -12.83 3.67 -2.85
N TRP A 129 -11.64 3.08 -2.82
CA TRP A 129 -10.51 3.42 -3.70
C TRP A 129 -9.59 2.23 -3.91
N ILE A 130 -8.61 2.35 -4.82
CA ILE A 130 -7.51 1.42 -5.04
C ILE A 130 -6.29 2.04 -4.38
N GLY A 131 -5.87 1.50 -3.24
CA GLY A 131 -4.79 2.07 -2.44
C GLY A 131 -4.67 1.42 -1.07
N ILE A 132 -3.64 1.80 -0.33
CA ILE A 132 -3.35 1.31 1.01
C ILE A 132 -3.31 2.50 1.97
N HIS A 133 -4.03 2.40 3.09
CA HIS A 133 -4.05 3.43 4.14
C HIS A 133 -3.89 2.81 5.52
N ALA A 134 -3.41 3.59 6.47
CA ALA A 134 -3.44 3.20 7.87
C ALA A 134 -4.87 3.35 8.42
N THR A 135 -5.28 2.46 9.33
CA THR A 135 -6.54 2.67 10.06
C THR A 135 -6.45 3.97 10.87
N PRO A 136 -7.56 4.60 11.28
CA PRO A 136 -7.51 5.80 12.11
C PRO A 136 -6.67 5.62 13.38
N ARG A 137 -6.80 4.45 14.03
CA ARG A 137 -6.00 4.12 15.22
C ARG A 137 -4.50 4.07 14.89
N ALA A 138 -4.14 3.41 13.80
CA ALA A 138 -2.75 3.35 13.36
C ALA A 138 -2.23 4.74 12.94
N SER A 139 -3.04 5.55 12.27
CA SER A 139 -2.68 6.92 11.88
C SER A 139 -2.39 7.80 13.09
N MET A 140 -3.23 7.75 14.14
CA MET A 140 -2.99 8.49 15.39
C MET A 140 -1.70 8.05 16.09
N LEU A 141 -1.39 6.74 16.07
CA LEU A 141 -0.13 6.26 16.62
C LEU A 141 1.08 6.73 15.79
N ILE A 142 0.96 6.74 14.47
CA ILE A 142 2.00 7.25 13.57
C ILE A 142 2.22 8.76 13.79
N ASP A 143 1.15 9.55 13.95
CA ASP A 143 1.27 10.97 14.25
C ASP A 143 2.04 11.21 15.55
N ARG A 144 1.72 10.44 16.60
CA ARG A 144 2.43 10.49 17.86
C ARG A 144 3.91 10.13 17.72
N LEU A 145 4.25 9.08 16.95
CA LEU A 145 5.65 8.73 16.68
C LEU A 145 6.40 9.84 15.94
N ILE A 146 5.74 10.56 15.04
CA ILE A 146 6.31 11.72 14.34
C ILE A 146 6.57 12.87 15.33
N GLU A 147 5.65 13.14 16.26
CA GLU A 147 5.79 14.19 17.27
C GLU A 147 6.90 13.88 18.29
N GLU A 148 7.10 12.60 18.63
CA GLU A 148 8.11 12.15 19.59
C GLU A 148 9.52 11.99 18.96
N GLU A 149 9.63 12.01 17.62
CA GLU A 149 10.88 11.77 16.90
C GLU A 149 11.67 13.07 16.72
N GLU A 150 12.91 13.08 17.21
CA GLU A 150 13.83 14.23 17.06
C GLU A 150 14.72 14.14 15.81
N ASN A 151 14.82 12.94 15.20
CA ASN A 151 15.66 12.72 14.02
C ASN A 151 14.92 13.13 12.75
N HIS A 152 15.33 14.27 12.18
CA HIS A 152 14.74 14.79 10.94
C HIS A 152 14.92 13.88 9.71
N GLU A 153 15.96 13.05 9.66
CA GLU A 153 16.14 12.10 8.55
C GLU A 153 15.05 11.02 8.58
N GLU A 154 14.73 10.50 9.76
CA GLU A 154 13.70 9.49 9.95
C GLU A 154 12.29 10.04 9.67
N GLN A 155 12.02 11.25 10.15
CA GLN A 155 10.78 11.96 9.80
C GLN A 155 10.66 12.17 8.28
N SER A 156 11.75 12.53 7.61
CA SER A 156 11.81 12.73 6.16
C SER A 156 11.61 11.42 5.39
N GLU A 157 12.18 10.31 5.87
CA GLU A 157 11.97 8.99 5.28
C GLU A 157 10.49 8.58 5.36
N LEU A 158 9.88 8.70 6.53
CA LEU A 158 8.46 8.41 6.72
C LEU A 158 7.57 9.30 5.84
N ALA A 159 7.82 10.62 5.79
CA ALA A 159 7.11 11.56 4.92
C ALA A 159 7.31 11.26 3.43
N SER A 160 8.35 10.52 3.07
CA SER A 160 8.56 10.06 1.70
C SER A 160 7.64 8.91 1.29
N VAL A 161 7.11 8.16 2.25
CA VAL A 161 6.32 6.93 2.03
C VAL A 161 4.88 7.05 2.46
N LEU A 162 4.54 8.04 3.26
CA LEU A 162 3.19 8.35 3.73
C LEU A 162 2.78 9.78 3.39
N VAL A 163 1.49 9.97 3.20
CA VAL A 163 0.85 11.30 3.09
C VAL A 163 -0.45 11.30 3.87
N ASP A 164 -0.81 12.44 4.44
CA ASP A 164 -2.14 12.66 4.98
C ASP A 164 -3.13 12.81 3.84
N TYR A 165 -4.17 11.98 3.85
CA TYR A 165 -5.17 11.98 2.79
C TYR A 165 -6.56 11.70 3.35
N GLU A 166 -7.56 12.37 2.79
CA GLU A 166 -8.98 12.11 3.07
C GLU A 166 -9.45 10.92 2.23
N VAL A 167 -9.30 9.71 2.81
CA VAL A 167 -9.61 8.47 2.10
C VAL A 167 -11.12 8.33 1.90
N PRO A 168 -11.60 8.22 0.65
CA PRO A 168 -13.03 8.07 0.39
C PRO A 168 -13.53 6.70 0.84
N MET A 169 -14.63 6.69 1.59
CA MET A 169 -15.29 5.49 2.10
C MET A 169 -16.61 5.23 1.37
N LYS A 170 -17.09 3.99 1.41
CA LYS A 170 -18.38 3.59 0.80
C LYS A 170 -19.59 4.31 1.42
N ASP A 171 -19.50 4.67 2.69
CA ASP A 171 -20.52 5.44 3.40
C ASP A 171 -20.43 6.96 3.15
N LYS A 172 -19.61 7.38 2.19
CA LYS A 172 -19.33 8.77 1.82
C LYS A 172 -18.60 9.59 2.90
N SER A 173 -18.12 8.96 3.96
CA SER A 173 -17.19 9.62 4.89
C SER A 173 -15.78 9.69 4.26
N HIS A 174 -14.98 10.66 4.74
CA HIS A 174 -13.63 10.92 4.24
C HIS A 174 -12.68 11.11 5.44
N PRO A 175 -12.39 10.04 6.21
CA PRO A 175 -11.44 10.16 7.32
C PRO A 175 -10.07 10.56 6.80
N ARG A 176 -9.46 11.56 7.45
CA ARG A 176 -8.08 11.94 7.19
C ARG A 176 -7.15 10.99 7.93
N VAL A 177 -6.42 10.21 7.18
CA VAL A 177 -5.52 9.16 7.68
C VAL A 177 -4.22 9.13 6.86
N LYS A 178 -3.21 8.43 7.36
CA LYS A 178 -1.98 8.18 6.62
C LYS A 178 -2.24 7.22 5.45
N ALA A 179 -1.94 7.65 4.25
CA ALA A 179 -2.05 6.84 3.03
C ALA A 179 -0.66 6.55 2.45
N SER A 180 -0.48 5.35 1.92
CA SER A 180 0.76 4.96 1.24
C SER A 180 1.03 5.84 0.03
N ASN A 181 2.17 6.52 0.01
CA ASN A 181 2.61 7.37 -1.10
C ASN A 181 3.15 6.52 -2.27
N TRP A 182 2.33 5.61 -2.79
CA TRP A 182 2.70 4.78 -3.94
C TRP A 182 2.88 5.59 -5.23
N PRO A 183 2.17 6.72 -5.48
CA PRO A 183 2.40 7.51 -6.69
C PRO A 183 3.83 8.00 -6.79
N LYS A 184 4.47 8.39 -5.67
CA LYS A 184 5.88 8.80 -5.66
C LYS A 184 6.80 7.66 -6.14
N ALA A 185 6.59 6.43 -5.69
CA ALA A 185 7.38 5.28 -6.14
C ALA A 185 7.16 4.98 -7.62
N TYR A 186 5.91 5.04 -8.08
CA TYR A 186 5.55 4.86 -9.49
C TYR A 186 6.24 5.89 -10.39
N PHE A 187 6.35 7.14 -9.93
CA PHE A 187 7.06 8.19 -10.65
C PHE A 187 8.57 7.98 -10.71
N VAL A 188 9.19 7.69 -9.57
CA VAL A 188 10.65 7.64 -9.43
C VAL A 188 11.24 6.37 -10.04
N GLN A 189 10.57 5.24 -9.86
CA GLN A 189 11.18 3.94 -10.20
C GLN A 189 10.98 3.53 -11.66
N SER A 190 10.22 4.27 -12.47
CA SER A 190 10.00 3.97 -13.91
C SER A 190 9.69 2.49 -14.18
N LEU A 191 8.94 1.86 -13.26
CA LEU A 191 8.66 0.42 -13.29
C LEU A 191 7.87 -0.04 -14.53
N SER A 192 7.30 0.92 -15.26
CA SER A 192 6.68 0.65 -16.55
C SER A 192 7.08 1.76 -17.52
N PRO A 193 7.87 1.47 -18.56
CA PRO A 193 8.26 2.47 -19.53
C PRO A 193 7.03 3.04 -20.20
N CYS A 194 6.99 4.38 -20.32
CA CYS A 194 6.00 5.06 -21.14
C CYS A 194 6.41 4.94 -22.62
N THR A 195 5.46 4.75 -23.50
CA THR A 195 5.69 4.89 -24.93
C THR A 195 6.01 6.34 -25.28
N PRO A 196 6.76 6.61 -26.37
CA PRO A 196 7.01 7.98 -26.79
C PRO A 196 5.73 8.80 -26.88
N GLY A 197 5.68 9.95 -26.22
CA GLY A 197 4.51 10.83 -26.16
C GLY A 197 3.45 10.47 -25.09
N GLN A 198 3.60 9.36 -24.41
CA GLN A 198 2.68 8.96 -23.33
C GLN A 198 3.09 9.59 -21.99
N SER A 199 2.15 10.24 -21.30
CA SER A 199 2.37 10.71 -19.94
C SER A 199 2.29 9.54 -18.93
N ARG A 200 2.96 9.70 -17.77
CA ARG A 200 2.85 8.70 -16.67
C ARG A 200 1.41 8.55 -16.16
N ARG A 201 0.66 9.64 -16.14
CA ARG A 201 -0.76 9.60 -15.81
C ARG A 201 -1.56 8.80 -16.85
N GLY A 202 -1.27 9.00 -18.13
CA GLY A 202 -1.87 8.22 -19.22
C GLY A 202 -1.53 6.74 -19.13
N ARG A 203 -0.28 6.41 -18.79
CA ARG A 203 0.14 5.04 -18.58
C ARG A 203 -0.55 4.39 -17.35
N LEU A 204 -0.73 5.14 -16.27
CA LEU A 204 -1.49 4.65 -15.11
C LEU A 204 -2.94 4.36 -15.48
N LEU A 205 -3.60 5.25 -16.21
CA LEU A 205 -4.97 5.02 -16.70
C LEU A 205 -5.08 3.75 -17.56
N GLU A 206 -4.10 3.51 -18.43
CA GLU A 206 -4.03 2.27 -19.22
C GLU A 206 -3.90 1.03 -18.33
N LEU A 207 -3.02 1.06 -17.32
CA LEU A 207 -2.84 -0.05 -16.37
C LEU A 207 -4.10 -0.31 -15.54
N LEU A 208 -4.74 0.74 -15.04
CA LEU A 208 -5.99 0.64 -14.29
C LEU A 208 -7.14 0.12 -15.16
N GLY A 209 -7.19 0.52 -16.42
CA GLY A 209 -8.19 0.10 -17.39
C GLY A 209 -7.89 -1.22 -18.12
N LYS A 210 -6.79 -1.91 -17.78
CA LYS A 210 -6.38 -3.16 -18.45
C LYS A 210 -7.40 -4.28 -18.30
N HIS A 211 -8.15 -4.28 -17.20
CA HIS A 211 -9.31 -5.14 -16.99
C HIS A 211 -10.58 -4.31 -17.08
N ALA A 212 -11.67 -4.93 -17.53
CA ALA A 212 -12.97 -4.27 -17.53
C ALA A 212 -13.30 -3.78 -16.10
N VAL A 213 -13.68 -2.51 -15.98
CA VAL A 213 -14.11 -1.94 -14.70
C VAL A 213 -15.45 -2.59 -14.34
N PRO A 214 -15.55 -3.37 -13.24
CA PRO A 214 -16.82 -3.99 -12.87
C PRO A 214 -17.87 -2.93 -12.58
N PHE A 215 -19.08 -3.14 -13.06
CA PHE A 215 -20.20 -2.23 -12.83
C PHE A 215 -20.39 -1.93 -11.33
N GLY A 216 -20.52 -0.65 -10.99
CA GLY A 216 -20.66 -0.18 -9.61
C GLY A 216 -19.33 -0.04 -8.83
N THR A 217 -18.18 -0.17 -9.52
CA THR A 217 -16.86 0.04 -8.92
C THR A 217 -16.11 1.24 -9.53
N GLU A 218 -16.73 1.97 -10.43
CA GLU A 218 -16.15 3.09 -11.19
C GLU A 218 -15.56 4.16 -10.27
N ASP A 219 -16.27 4.48 -9.19
CA ASP A 219 -15.83 5.46 -8.19
C ASP A 219 -14.45 5.15 -7.62
N LYS A 220 -14.11 3.86 -7.43
CA LYS A 220 -12.78 3.47 -6.92
C LYS A 220 -11.66 3.93 -7.83
N TYR A 221 -11.86 3.84 -9.14
CA TYR A 221 -10.88 4.27 -10.14
C TYR A 221 -10.74 5.79 -10.16
N PHE A 222 -11.85 6.52 -10.10
CA PHE A 222 -11.84 7.98 -10.02
C PHE A 222 -11.15 8.47 -8.75
N HIS A 223 -11.47 7.90 -7.60
CA HIS A 223 -10.83 8.25 -6.32
C HIS A 223 -9.33 7.94 -6.34
N THR A 224 -8.92 6.85 -6.97
CA THR A 224 -7.51 6.50 -7.12
C THR A 224 -6.76 7.48 -8.00
N MET A 225 -7.37 7.92 -9.09
CA MET A 225 -6.78 8.96 -9.94
C MET A 225 -6.72 10.31 -9.23
N ALA A 226 -7.74 10.65 -8.45
CA ALA A 226 -7.73 11.87 -7.62
C ALA A 226 -6.60 11.84 -6.59
N PHE A 227 -6.35 10.70 -5.95
CA PHE A 227 -5.20 10.52 -5.06
C PHE A 227 -3.87 10.66 -5.79
N TYR A 228 -3.73 10.05 -6.96
CA TYR A 228 -2.54 10.19 -7.78
C TYR A 228 -2.27 11.67 -8.12
N ASP A 229 -3.28 12.39 -8.62
CA ASP A 229 -3.17 13.80 -8.96
C ASP A 229 -2.85 14.67 -7.72
N PHE A 230 -3.43 14.36 -6.56
CA PHE A 230 -3.13 15.02 -5.28
C PHE A 230 -1.64 14.88 -4.91
N VAL A 231 -1.09 13.66 -4.94
CA VAL A 231 0.31 13.42 -4.59
C VAL A 231 1.27 14.12 -5.57
N VAL A 232 0.95 14.08 -6.86
CA VAL A 232 1.76 14.76 -7.90
C VAL A 232 1.79 16.27 -7.67
N ASN A 233 0.66 16.86 -7.35
CA ASN A 233 0.57 18.30 -7.07
C ASN A 233 1.35 18.69 -5.81
N LEU A 234 1.30 17.88 -4.74
CA LEU A 234 2.12 18.10 -3.54
C LEU A 234 3.62 18.14 -3.88
N GLN A 235 4.10 17.21 -4.72
CA GLN A 235 5.51 17.14 -5.10
C GLN A 235 5.94 18.36 -5.92
N ASN A 236 5.10 18.81 -6.84
CA ASN A 236 5.37 20.01 -7.63
C ASN A 236 5.46 21.27 -6.76
N LEU A 237 4.58 21.40 -5.76
CA LEU A 237 4.63 22.52 -4.80
C LEU A 237 5.92 22.48 -3.99
N THR A 238 6.32 21.33 -3.47
CA THR A 238 7.55 21.19 -2.66
C THR A 238 8.80 21.55 -3.47
N GLN A 239 8.88 21.16 -4.74
CA GLN A 239 10.00 21.51 -5.63
C GLN A 239 10.04 23.01 -5.96
N THR A 240 8.88 23.64 -6.12
CA THR A 240 8.80 25.07 -6.44
C THR A 240 9.22 25.97 -5.28
N PHE A 241 8.95 25.56 -4.04
CA PHE A 241 9.30 26.31 -2.84
C PHE A 241 10.68 25.95 -2.28
N GLY A 242 11.21 24.74 -2.54
CA GLY A 242 12.53 24.29 -2.10
C GLY A 242 13.72 24.91 -2.87
N THR A 243 13.47 25.57 -4.01
CA THR A 243 14.49 26.23 -4.84
C THR A 243 14.68 27.73 -4.49
N ARG A 244 13.99 28.23 -3.45
CA ARG A 244 14.16 29.61 -2.97
C ARG A 244 14.95 29.61 -1.65
N HIS A 245 16.23 29.28 -1.71
CA HIS A 245 17.21 29.79 -0.73
C HIS A 245 18.23 30.64 -1.48
N PRO A 246 18.45 31.88 -1.00
CA PRO A 246 19.41 32.83 -1.58
C PRO A 246 20.83 32.34 -1.36
#